data_e9f3e941e401759f995693c35e2679bf
#
_entry.id   e9f3e941e401759f995693c35e2679bf
#
_cell.length_a   1.000
_cell.length_b   1.000
_cell.length_c   1.000
_cell.angle_alpha   90.00
_cell.angle_beta   90.00
_cell.angle_gamma   90.00
#
_symmetry.space_group_name_H-M   'P 1'
#
loop_
_entity.id
_entity.type
_entity.pdbx_description
1 polymer ?
#
loop_
_entity_poly.entity_id
_entity_poly.type
_entity_poly.pdbx_seq_one_letter_code
_entity_poly.pdbx_strand_id
1 'polypeptide(L)'
;YQYANVTSAGSWRTGNSLNTARNQLGGAGTYTSAIAFGGYDGPGSPTADTELYDGTSWTEVNNLNSARNQLAGAGESNTAALAIGGGAVVELWNGTNWTEKNDLSSGKTLLGAAGTSTAALAFGGENPGGRITETESWNGTNWTEVNDMNTARRGLTGSGLQPAALAFAGETSGTAAVTNTELWNGTNWTEVNDLNTARVETIAGFGTTTSSIATGGENPGGYTANTELWNGTNWTETTNILTAGAKGYGAGTTSNGVAFGGEYGGSRSGNTFEWEGAGVAVGAWSTANSLNTARYASGGAGTQT
;
A
#
# COMPACT_ATOMS: atom_id res chain seq x y z
N TYR A 1 22.54 26.66 -22.98
CA TYR A 1 22.49 26.20 -21.58
C TYR A 1 21.66 24.91 -21.54
N GLN A 2 22.28 23.78 -21.23
CA GLN A 2 21.56 22.53 -20.95
C GLN A 2 20.90 22.68 -19.56
N TYR A 3 19.57 22.57 -19.49
CA TYR A 3 18.89 22.32 -18.23
C TYR A 3 19.35 20.94 -17.78
N ALA A 4 20.06 20.86 -16.69
CA ALA A 4 20.21 19.60 -16.01
C ALA A 4 18.81 19.23 -15.52
N ASN A 5 18.20 18.21 -16.10
CA ASN A 5 17.06 17.55 -15.48
C ASN A 5 17.56 16.99 -14.15
N VAL A 6 17.34 17.73 -13.08
CA VAL A 6 17.51 17.20 -11.73
C VAL A 6 16.32 16.26 -11.55
N THR A 7 16.49 15.02 -11.93
CA THR A 7 15.53 13.96 -11.57
C THR A 7 15.64 13.76 -10.08
N SER A 8 14.58 14.08 -9.34
CA SER A 8 14.52 13.72 -7.92
C SER A 8 14.54 12.21 -7.77
N ALA A 9 15.16 11.71 -6.71
CA ALA A 9 15.14 10.29 -6.35
C ALA A 9 13.74 9.82 -5.88
N GLY A 10 12.71 10.64 -6.06
CA GLY A 10 11.42 10.54 -5.42
C GLY A 10 11.42 11.20 -4.04
N SER A 11 10.26 11.56 -3.54
CA SER A 11 10.13 12.22 -2.23
C SER A 11 8.80 11.89 -1.56
N TRP A 12 8.84 11.89 -0.23
CA TRP A 12 7.64 11.79 0.61
C TRP A 12 7.31 13.16 1.20
N ARG A 13 6.03 13.47 1.28
CA ARG A 13 5.51 14.63 2.01
C ARG A 13 4.36 14.21 2.92
N THR A 14 4.08 15.01 3.95
CA THR A 14 2.93 14.80 4.82
C THR A 14 1.66 15.27 4.13
N GLY A 15 0.65 14.41 4.06
CA GLY A 15 -0.72 14.72 3.66
C GLY A 15 -1.63 14.94 4.88
N ASN A 16 -2.90 15.21 4.65
CA ASN A 16 -3.90 15.29 5.72
C ASN A 16 -4.21 13.89 6.28
N SER A 17 -4.20 13.78 7.59
CA SER A 17 -4.38 12.51 8.30
C SER A 17 -5.81 11.95 8.19
N LEU A 18 -5.95 10.63 8.35
CA LEU A 18 -7.23 9.99 8.65
C LEU A 18 -7.91 10.69 9.84
N ASN A 19 -9.24 10.74 9.84
CA ASN A 19 -10.02 11.29 10.95
C ASN A 19 -9.87 10.42 12.21
N THR A 20 -9.76 9.10 12.04
CA THR A 20 -9.54 8.15 13.13
C THR A 20 -8.18 7.47 12.98
N ALA A 21 -7.30 7.63 13.97
CA ALA A 21 -5.98 6.98 14.00
C ALA A 21 -6.14 5.45 14.15
N ARG A 22 -5.59 4.69 13.20
CA ARG A 22 -5.77 3.22 13.10
C ARG A 22 -4.52 2.52 12.58
N ASN A 23 -4.32 1.28 13.05
CA ASN A 23 -3.34 0.36 12.50
C ASN A 23 -4.01 -0.94 12.02
N GLN A 24 -3.28 -1.79 11.27
CA GLN A 24 -3.76 -3.06 10.73
C GLN A 24 -5.08 -2.94 9.95
N LEU A 25 -5.25 -1.83 9.27
CA LEU A 25 -6.38 -1.50 8.40
C LEU A 25 -6.16 -2.08 7.00
N GLY A 26 -7.24 -2.16 6.23
CA GLY A 26 -7.19 -2.41 4.80
C GLY A 26 -7.34 -1.12 4.00
N GLY A 27 -7.01 -1.18 2.73
CA GLY A 27 -7.18 -0.05 1.82
C GLY A 27 -7.09 -0.46 0.35
N ALA A 28 -7.43 0.46 -0.53
CA ALA A 28 -7.35 0.28 -1.98
C ALA A 28 -7.37 1.63 -2.70
N GLY A 29 -7.22 1.61 -4.03
CA GLY A 29 -7.42 2.76 -4.89
C GLY A 29 -6.15 3.38 -5.45
N THR A 30 -6.22 4.68 -5.69
CA THR A 30 -5.13 5.47 -6.29
C THR A 30 -4.71 6.63 -5.38
N TYR A 31 -3.67 7.34 -5.76
CA TYR A 31 -3.16 8.52 -5.06
C TYR A 31 -4.24 9.59 -4.75
N THR A 32 -5.17 9.83 -5.67
CA THR A 32 -6.23 10.85 -5.51
C THR A 32 -7.62 10.25 -5.26
N SER A 33 -7.71 8.94 -5.07
CA SER A 33 -8.97 8.23 -4.93
C SER A 33 -8.73 6.94 -4.13
N ALA A 34 -8.33 7.09 -2.86
CA ALA A 34 -8.07 5.96 -1.98
C ALA A 34 -9.21 5.74 -0.98
N ILE A 35 -9.27 4.53 -0.45
CA ILE A 35 -10.21 4.13 0.60
C ILE A 35 -9.42 3.41 1.71
N ALA A 36 -9.74 3.73 2.96
CA ALA A 36 -9.23 3.09 4.17
C ALA A 36 -10.40 2.50 4.97
N PHE A 37 -10.28 1.26 5.42
CA PHE A 37 -11.37 0.57 6.13
C PHE A 37 -10.88 -0.39 7.20
N GLY A 38 -11.68 -0.57 8.25
CA GLY A 38 -11.37 -1.44 9.37
C GLY A 38 -10.11 -1.03 10.13
N GLY A 39 -9.50 -1.99 10.80
CA GLY A 39 -8.30 -1.81 11.62
C GLY A 39 -8.58 -1.76 13.11
N TYR A 40 -7.59 -1.32 13.88
CA TYR A 40 -7.71 -1.00 15.30
C TYR A 40 -7.63 0.50 15.53
N ASP A 41 -8.60 1.08 16.23
CA ASP A 41 -8.66 2.50 16.61
C ASP A 41 -8.41 2.74 18.12
N GLY A 42 -8.58 1.73 18.96
CA GLY A 42 -8.45 1.83 20.42
C GLY A 42 -7.99 0.53 21.09
N PRO A 43 -7.91 0.50 22.43
CA PRO A 43 -7.47 -0.67 23.15
C PRO A 43 -8.43 -1.85 22.98
N GLY A 44 -8.03 -2.86 22.23
CA GLY A 44 -8.61 -4.18 22.23
C GLY A 44 -9.84 -4.44 21.36
N SER A 45 -10.29 -3.47 20.54
CA SER A 45 -11.44 -3.70 19.66
C SER A 45 -11.15 -3.28 18.22
N PRO A 46 -11.46 -4.14 17.23
CA PRO A 46 -11.45 -3.74 15.83
C PRO A 46 -12.52 -2.68 15.58
N THR A 47 -12.29 -1.83 14.56
CA THR A 47 -13.29 -0.89 14.07
C THR A 47 -13.83 -1.30 12.70
N ALA A 48 -14.99 -0.77 12.35
CA ALA A 48 -15.59 -0.89 11.03
C ALA A 48 -15.41 0.37 10.16
N ASP A 49 -14.79 1.42 10.71
CA ASP A 49 -14.72 2.74 10.10
C ASP A 49 -14.16 2.70 8.68
N THR A 50 -14.79 3.48 7.83
CA THR A 50 -14.38 3.65 6.43
C THR A 50 -14.23 5.12 6.11
N GLU A 51 -13.11 5.47 5.50
CA GLU A 51 -12.80 6.83 5.07
C GLU A 51 -12.36 6.83 3.60
N LEU A 52 -12.78 7.84 2.85
CA LEU A 52 -12.41 8.08 1.45
C LEU A 52 -11.45 9.25 1.34
N TYR A 53 -10.39 9.09 0.56
CA TYR A 53 -9.42 10.12 0.22
C TYR A 53 -9.69 10.69 -1.17
N ASP A 54 -9.73 12.02 -1.28
CA ASP A 54 -9.96 12.74 -2.54
C ASP A 54 -8.68 13.33 -3.16
N GLY A 55 -7.51 12.98 -2.63
CA GLY A 55 -6.21 13.56 -2.99
C GLY A 55 -5.80 14.73 -2.11
N THR A 56 -6.66 15.13 -1.16
CA THR A 56 -6.40 16.25 -0.24
C THR A 56 -6.81 15.90 1.19
N SER A 57 -7.99 15.33 1.38
CA SER A 57 -8.57 15.09 2.70
C SER A 57 -9.29 13.74 2.78
N TRP A 58 -9.42 13.24 4.00
CA TRP A 58 -10.19 12.04 4.31
C TRP A 58 -11.59 12.42 4.78
N THR A 59 -12.58 11.69 4.34
CA THR A 59 -13.99 11.87 4.70
C THR A 59 -14.58 10.54 5.16
N GLU A 60 -15.19 10.54 6.34
CA GLU A 60 -15.93 9.39 6.86
C GLU A 60 -17.15 9.08 6.00
N VAL A 61 -17.39 7.79 5.75
CA VAL A 61 -18.52 7.27 4.97
C VAL A 61 -19.13 6.06 5.66
N ASN A 62 -20.02 5.34 4.99
CA ASN A 62 -20.67 4.15 5.57
C ASN A 62 -19.65 3.05 5.87
N ASN A 63 -19.72 2.54 7.08
CA ASN A 63 -18.79 1.56 7.65
C ASN A 63 -18.97 0.15 7.08
N LEU A 64 -17.94 -0.70 7.23
CA LEU A 64 -18.04 -2.14 7.05
C LEU A 64 -19.21 -2.70 7.85
N ASN A 65 -19.84 -3.76 7.36
CA ASN A 65 -20.91 -4.45 8.10
C ASN A 65 -20.38 -5.15 9.36
N SER A 66 -19.09 -5.51 9.37
CA SER A 66 -18.44 -6.15 10.51
C SER A 66 -17.11 -5.48 10.84
N ALA A 67 -16.95 -5.05 12.09
CA ALA A 67 -15.69 -4.52 12.59
C ALA A 67 -14.60 -5.60 12.58
N ARG A 68 -13.46 -5.34 11.94
CA ARG A 68 -12.35 -6.30 11.79
C ARG A 68 -11.04 -5.61 11.46
N ASN A 69 -9.95 -6.28 11.75
CA ASN A 69 -8.59 -5.82 11.53
C ASN A 69 -7.75 -6.90 10.85
N GLN A 70 -6.50 -6.61 10.51
CA GLN A 70 -5.58 -7.55 9.85
C GLN A 70 -6.14 -8.07 8.51
N LEU A 71 -6.86 -7.20 7.83
CA LEU A 71 -7.48 -7.46 6.54
C LEU A 71 -6.63 -6.83 5.43
N ALA A 72 -6.82 -7.32 4.22
CA ALA A 72 -6.25 -6.74 3.03
C ALA A 72 -7.32 -6.04 2.19
N GLY A 73 -6.89 -5.28 1.20
CA GLY A 73 -7.77 -4.63 0.25
C GLY A 73 -7.33 -4.82 -1.20
N ALA A 74 -8.29 -4.84 -2.10
CA ALA A 74 -8.06 -4.77 -3.54
C ALA A 74 -9.11 -3.85 -4.17
N GLY A 75 -8.71 -3.05 -5.14
CA GLY A 75 -9.65 -2.12 -5.77
C GLY A 75 -8.94 -1.02 -6.54
N GLU A 76 -9.64 -0.51 -7.52
CA GLU A 76 -9.13 0.46 -8.48
C GLU A 76 -9.35 1.92 -8.04
N SER A 77 -10.23 2.17 -7.06
CA SER A 77 -10.58 3.53 -6.62
C SER A 77 -11.33 3.53 -5.28
N ASN A 78 -11.59 4.72 -4.76
CA ASN A 78 -12.46 4.92 -3.60
C ASN A 78 -13.97 4.72 -3.89
N THR A 79 -14.32 4.32 -5.11
CA THR A 79 -15.71 3.98 -5.49
C THR A 79 -15.93 2.50 -5.73
N ALA A 80 -14.84 1.68 -5.74
CA ALA A 80 -14.92 0.25 -5.97
C ALA A 80 -13.74 -0.47 -5.30
N ALA A 81 -14.00 -1.19 -4.22
CA ALA A 81 -12.98 -1.89 -3.43
C ALA A 81 -13.51 -3.15 -2.76
N LEU A 82 -12.64 -4.11 -2.51
CA LEU A 82 -12.87 -5.29 -1.70
C LEU A 82 -12.16 -5.15 -0.35
N ALA A 83 -12.84 -5.45 0.73
CA ALA A 83 -12.26 -5.72 2.05
C ALA A 83 -12.19 -7.23 2.23
N ILE A 84 -10.99 -7.78 2.38
CA ILE A 84 -10.71 -9.21 2.29
C ILE A 84 -10.05 -9.69 3.58
N GLY A 85 -10.63 -10.70 4.24
CA GLY A 85 -10.01 -11.31 5.42
C GLY A 85 -10.27 -10.54 6.72
N GLY A 86 -9.35 -10.66 7.68
CA GLY A 86 -9.68 -10.40 9.08
C GLY A 86 -10.63 -11.47 9.62
N GLY A 87 -10.53 -12.67 9.08
CA GLY A 87 -11.42 -13.81 9.11
C GLY A 87 -11.66 -14.33 7.70
N ALA A 88 -12.78 -14.99 7.43
CA ALA A 88 -13.14 -15.43 6.08
C ALA A 88 -13.90 -14.35 5.28
N VAL A 89 -14.47 -13.39 5.95
CA VAL A 89 -15.44 -12.43 5.42
C VAL A 89 -14.87 -11.55 4.32
N VAL A 90 -15.66 -11.35 3.26
CA VAL A 90 -15.36 -10.44 2.15
C VAL A 90 -16.53 -9.48 1.95
N GLU A 91 -16.22 -8.20 1.87
CA GLU A 91 -17.19 -7.15 1.58
C GLU A 91 -16.76 -6.34 0.36
N LEU A 92 -17.73 -5.96 -0.47
CA LEU A 92 -17.56 -5.11 -1.66
C LEU A 92 -18.12 -3.72 -1.39
N TRP A 93 -17.28 -2.71 -1.56
CA TRP A 93 -17.65 -1.31 -1.61
C TRP A 93 -18.10 -0.89 -3.02
N ASN A 94 -19.26 -0.25 -3.13
CA ASN A 94 -19.86 0.19 -4.40
C ASN A 94 -19.84 1.71 -4.60
N GLY A 95 -19.05 2.43 -3.80
CA GLY A 95 -19.01 3.89 -3.78
C GLY A 95 -19.96 4.53 -2.75
N THR A 96 -20.83 3.73 -2.12
CA THR A 96 -21.80 4.24 -1.14
C THR A 96 -21.95 3.31 0.08
N ASN A 97 -22.03 2.00 -0.15
CA ASN A 97 -22.24 1.01 0.89
C ASN A 97 -21.36 -0.22 0.68
N TRP A 98 -21.04 -0.88 1.79
CA TRP A 98 -20.46 -2.21 1.80
C TRP A 98 -21.55 -3.28 1.67
N THR A 99 -21.27 -4.30 0.88
CA THR A 99 -22.16 -5.46 0.69
C THR A 99 -21.34 -6.73 0.85
N GLU A 100 -21.78 -7.62 1.73
CA GLU A 100 -21.16 -8.92 1.93
C GLU A 100 -21.19 -9.75 0.64
N LYS A 101 -20.10 -10.42 0.36
CA LYS A 101 -19.89 -11.30 -0.79
C LYS A 101 -19.57 -12.70 -0.31
N ASN A 102 -19.37 -13.63 -1.24
CA ASN A 102 -18.93 -14.97 -0.89
C ASN A 102 -17.57 -14.92 -0.19
N ASP A 103 -17.46 -15.64 0.90
CA ASP A 103 -16.30 -15.70 1.76
C ASP A 103 -15.11 -16.43 1.12
N LEU A 104 -13.92 -16.20 1.65
CA LEU A 104 -12.76 -17.03 1.43
C LEU A 104 -13.02 -18.46 1.89
N SER A 105 -12.34 -19.44 1.33
CA SER A 105 -12.46 -20.87 1.71
C SER A 105 -12.08 -21.13 3.16
N SER A 106 -11.21 -20.32 3.72
CA SER A 106 -10.77 -20.36 5.12
C SER A 106 -10.53 -18.95 5.67
N GLY A 107 -10.70 -18.78 7.00
CA GLY A 107 -10.40 -17.50 7.66
C GLY A 107 -8.90 -17.19 7.63
N LYS A 108 -8.53 -16.02 7.12
CA LYS A 108 -7.16 -15.53 6.99
C LYS A 108 -7.00 -14.15 7.62
N THR A 109 -5.87 -13.94 8.31
CA THR A 109 -5.44 -12.64 8.83
C THR A 109 -4.04 -12.32 8.33
N LEU A 110 -3.67 -11.04 8.30
CA LEU A 110 -2.33 -10.58 7.87
C LEU A 110 -1.93 -11.13 6.48
N LEU A 111 -2.90 -11.28 5.60
CA LEU A 111 -2.75 -11.75 4.23
C LEU A 111 -2.34 -10.62 3.28
N GLY A 112 -1.78 -10.97 2.14
CA GLY A 112 -1.58 -10.06 1.01
C GLY A 112 -2.76 -10.11 0.04
N ALA A 113 -3.00 -9.03 -0.67
CA ALA A 113 -3.96 -8.98 -1.76
C ALA A 113 -3.45 -8.13 -2.92
N ALA A 114 -3.97 -8.41 -4.12
CA ALA A 114 -3.70 -7.63 -5.33
C ALA A 114 -4.90 -7.70 -6.27
N GLY A 115 -5.13 -6.69 -7.09
CA GLY A 115 -6.19 -6.70 -8.09
C GLY A 115 -7.19 -5.57 -7.98
N THR A 116 -8.36 -5.81 -8.57
CA THR A 116 -9.49 -4.90 -8.62
C THR A 116 -10.67 -5.43 -7.81
N SER A 117 -11.72 -4.63 -7.69
CA SER A 117 -12.98 -5.04 -7.03
C SER A 117 -13.68 -6.24 -7.71
N THR A 118 -13.37 -6.51 -8.98
CA THR A 118 -13.98 -7.58 -9.79
C THR A 118 -13.05 -8.74 -10.12
N ALA A 119 -11.73 -8.56 -9.92
CA ALA A 119 -10.71 -9.58 -10.20
C ALA A 119 -9.53 -9.38 -9.24
N ALA A 120 -9.44 -10.20 -8.19
CA ALA A 120 -8.44 -10.07 -7.15
C ALA A 120 -7.79 -11.41 -6.79
N LEU A 121 -6.64 -11.31 -6.14
CA LEU A 121 -5.96 -12.41 -5.45
C LEU A 121 -5.92 -12.10 -3.95
N ALA A 122 -6.08 -13.14 -3.14
CA ALA A 122 -5.79 -13.15 -1.72
C ALA A 122 -4.78 -14.27 -1.45
N PHE A 123 -3.66 -13.97 -0.80
CA PHE A 123 -2.57 -14.93 -0.69
C PHE A 123 -1.80 -14.81 0.63
N GLY A 124 -1.27 -15.96 1.07
CA GLY A 124 -0.54 -16.06 2.32
C GLY A 124 -1.38 -15.64 3.53
N GLY A 125 -0.73 -15.14 4.56
CA GLY A 125 -1.35 -14.79 5.82
C GLY A 125 -1.22 -15.87 6.87
N GLU A 126 -2.13 -15.84 7.83
CA GLU A 126 -2.19 -16.77 8.95
C GLU A 126 -3.62 -17.24 9.18
N ASN A 127 -3.79 -18.51 9.53
CA ASN A 127 -5.00 -19.12 10.02
C ASN A 127 -4.73 -19.76 11.40
N PRO A 128 -5.72 -20.38 12.09
CA PRO A 128 -5.46 -21.04 13.37
C PRO A 128 -4.39 -22.13 13.36
N GLY A 129 -4.01 -22.64 12.17
CA GLY A 129 -2.93 -23.63 11.99
C GLY A 129 -1.55 -23.01 11.84
N GLY A 130 -1.44 -21.70 11.67
CA GLY A 130 -0.20 -20.96 11.48
C GLY A 130 -0.13 -20.23 10.14
N ARG A 131 1.09 -19.86 9.70
CA ARG A 131 1.33 -19.18 8.43
C ARG A 131 1.04 -20.11 7.26
N ILE A 132 0.45 -19.59 6.21
CA ILE A 132 -0.05 -20.35 5.06
C ILE A 132 0.53 -19.86 3.75
N THR A 133 0.47 -20.71 2.73
CA THR A 133 0.82 -20.43 1.34
C THR A 133 -0.39 -20.21 0.46
N GLU A 134 -1.58 -20.55 0.95
CA GLU A 134 -2.82 -20.57 0.19
C GLU A 134 -3.03 -19.31 -0.63
N THR A 135 -3.42 -19.49 -1.88
CA THR A 135 -3.81 -18.40 -2.78
C THR A 135 -5.21 -18.65 -3.32
N GLU A 136 -6.07 -17.66 -3.19
CA GLU A 136 -7.41 -17.68 -3.75
C GLU A 136 -7.60 -16.56 -4.77
N SER A 137 -8.31 -16.85 -5.84
CA SER A 137 -8.61 -15.95 -6.96
C SER A 137 -10.09 -15.59 -6.98
N TRP A 138 -10.39 -14.31 -7.00
CA TRP A 138 -11.72 -13.72 -7.10
C TRP A 138 -12.10 -13.42 -8.53
N ASN A 139 -13.28 -13.86 -8.97
CA ASN A 139 -13.81 -13.63 -10.32
C ASN A 139 -14.97 -12.63 -10.39
N GLY A 140 -15.19 -11.83 -9.34
CA GLY A 140 -16.33 -10.92 -9.21
C GLY A 140 -17.54 -11.55 -8.50
N THR A 141 -17.54 -12.88 -8.28
CA THR A 141 -18.64 -13.59 -7.63
C THR A 141 -18.18 -14.61 -6.60
N ASN A 142 -17.16 -15.40 -6.91
CA ASN A 142 -16.65 -16.47 -6.06
C ASN A 142 -15.14 -16.43 -5.95
N TRP A 143 -14.64 -16.88 -4.79
CA TRP A 143 -13.25 -17.25 -4.59
C TRP A 143 -13.01 -18.69 -5.05
N THR A 144 -11.88 -18.94 -5.65
CA THR A 144 -11.42 -20.26 -6.08
C THR A 144 -9.96 -20.42 -5.70
N GLU A 145 -9.63 -21.52 -5.04
CA GLU A 145 -8.25 -21.87 -4.73
C GLU A 145 -7.45 -22.10 -6.01
N VAL A 146 -6.26 -21.52 -6.06
CA VAL A 146 -5.32 -21.61 -7.16
C VAL A 146 -3.94 -22.05 -6.63
N ASN A 147 -2.89 -22.04 -7.45
CA ASN A 147 -1.59 -22.52 -7.01
C ASN A 147 -1.00 -21.63 -5.92
N ASP A 148 -0.50 -22.24 -4.89
CA ASP A 148 0.02 -21.64 -3.67
C ASP A 148 1.35 -20.91 -3.87
N MET A 149 1.63 -19.98 -2.95
CA MET A 149 2.95 -19.36 -2.78
C MET A 149 4.01 -20.43 -2.43
N ASN A 150 5.27 -20.14 -2.77
CA ASN A 150 6.37 -21.03 -2.43
C ASN A 150 6.71 -20.99 -0.93
N THR A 151 6.52 -19.85 -0.28
CA THR A 151 6.90 -19.65 1.13
C THR A 151 5.72 -19.16 1.96
N ALA A 152 5.37 -19.93 3.01
CA ALA A 152 4.32 -19.56 3.95
C ALA A 152 4.73 -18.32 4.78
N ARG A 153 3.96 -17.24 4.68
CA ARG A 153 4.26 -15.94 5.30
C ARG A 153 2.98 -15.21 5.70
N ARG A 154 3.06 -14.46 6.80
CA ARG A 154 2.04 -13.49 7.20
C ARG A 154 2.60 -12.06 7.21
N GLY A 155 1.75 -11.04 7.28
CA GLY A 155 2.17 -9.64 7.30
C GLY A 155 2.93 -9.24 6.04
N LEU A 156 2.70 -9.95 4.95
CA LEU A 156 3.24 -9.66 3.63
C LEU A 156 2.37 -8.62 2.92
N THR A 157 2.92 -8.05 1.87
CA THR A 157 2.23 -7.05 1.06
C THR A 157 2.10 -7.51 -0.38
N GLY A 158 1.00 -7.12 -1.02
CA GLY A 158 0.74 -7.37 -2.42
C GLY A 158 0.73 -6.11 -3.27
N SER A 159 1.05 -6.25 -4.54
CA SER A 159 0.85 -5.21 -5.55
C SER A 159 0.58 -5.86 -6.92
N GLY A 160 0.02 -5.08 -7.85
CA GLY A 160 -0.33 -5.56 -9.18
C GLY A 160 -1.79 -5.94 -9.34
N LEU A 161 -2.08 -6.81 -10.31
CA LEU A 161 -3.42 -7.24 -10.70
C LEU A 161 -3.56 -8.76 -10.61
N GLN A 162 -4.79 -9.28 -10.64
CA GLN A 162 -5.06 -10.71 -10.56
C GLN A 162 -4.29 -11.57 -11.58
N PRO A 163 -4.11 -11.18 -12.86
CA PRO A 163 -3.31 -11.98 -13.79
C PRO A 163 -1.79 -11.84 -13.58
N ALA A 164 -1.33 -10.82 -12.85
CA ALA A 164 0.09 -10.58 -12.60
C ALA A 164 0.29 -9.76 -11.31
N ALA A 165 0.79 -10.40 -10.26
CA ALA A 165 0.95 -9.78 -8.94
C ALA A 165 2.34 -10.06 -8.35
N LEU A 166 2.76 -9.19 -7.43
CA LEU A 166 3.92 -9.38 -6.56
C LEU A 166 3.45 -9.61 -5.12
N ALA A 167 4.10 -10.54 -4.45
CA ALA A 167 4.03 -10.72 -3.00
C ALA A 167 5.43 -10.50 -2.42
N PHE A 168 5.59 -9.60 -1.48
CA PHE A 168 6.90 -9.29 -0.90
C PHE A 168 6.84 -9.04 0.60
N ALA A 169 7.99 -9.14 1.25
CA ALA A 169 8.12 -9.02 2.70
C ALA A 169 7.36 -10.12 3.46
N GLY A 170 7.10 -9.88 4.73
CA GLY A 170 6.35 -10.78 5.61
C GLY A 170 7.22 -11.46 6.64
N GLU A 171 6.64 -12.41 7.34
CA GLU A 171 7.26 -13.16 8.43
C GLU A 171 6.96 -14.66 8.29
N THR A 172 7.98 -15.48 8.37
CA THR A 172 7.91 -16.95 8.36
C THR A 172 7.71 -17.52 9.77
N SER A 173 7.53 -18.84 9.89
CA SER A 173 7.23 -19.53 11.16
C SER A 173 8.27 -19.32 12.28
N GLY A 174 9.44 -18.81 11.98
CA GLY A 174 10.47 -18.47 12.98
C GLY A 174 10.36 -17.11 13.62
N THR A 175 9.26 -16.35 13.41
CA THR A 175 9.09 -14.94 13.79
C THR A 175 10.18 -14.02 13.23
N ALA A 176 10.75 -14.41 12.10
CA ALA A 176 11.75 -13.63 11.40
C ALA A 176 11.10 -12.91 10.22
N ALA A 177 11.20 -11.58 10.21
CA ALA A 177 10.92 -10.79 9.02
C ALA A 177 11.82 -11.24 7.87
N VAL A 178 11.28 -11.31 6.66
CA VAL A 178 11.98 -11.82 5.48
C VAL A 178 12.05 -10.80 4.36
N THR A 179 12.95 -11.05 3.40
CA THR A 179 13.12 -10.24 2.19
C THR A 179 12.36 -10.80 0.99
N ASN A 180 11.86 -12.03 1.09
CA ASN A 180 11.31 -12.81 -0.02
C ASN A 180 10.35 -12.00 -0.89
N THR A 181 10.55 -12.11 -2.19
CA THR A 181 9.64 -11.59 -3.21
C THR A 181 9.25 -12.70 -4.17
N GLU A 182 7.95 -12.88 -4.39
CA GLU A 182 7.40 -13.83 -5.34
C GLU A 182 6.54 -13.12 -6.38
N LEU A 183 6.65 -13.55 -7.63
CA LEU A 183 5.91 -13.06 -8.78
C LEU A 183 4.86 -14.09 -9.20
N TRP A 184 3.60 -13.67 -9.24
CA TRP A 184 2.49 -14.41 -9.82
C TRP A 184 2.35 -14.10 -11.32
N ASN A 185 2.27 -15.13 -12.15
CA ASN A 185 2.15 -15.00 -13.60
C ASN A 185 0.76 -15.33 -14.16
N GLY A 186 -0.26 -15.36 -13.30
CA GLY A 186 -1.61 -15.79 -13.65
C GLY A 186 -1.88 -17.27 -13.40
N THR A 187 -0.84 -18.07 -13.09
CA THR A 187 -0.96 -19.51 -12.85
C THR A 187 -0.11 -19.98 -11.68
N ASN A 188 1.14 -19.54 -11.58
CA ASN A 188 2.09 -19.97 -10.55
C ASN A 188 2.83 -18.78 -9.93
N TRP A 189 3.22 -18.95 -8.68
CA TRP A 189 4.19 -18.11 -8.02
C TRP A 189 5.62 -18.56 -8.34
N THR A 190 6.50 -17.61 -8.56
CA THR A 190 7.92 -17.83 -8.80
C THR A 190 8.73 -16.87 -7.96
N GLU A 191 9.72 -17.38 -7.24
CA GLU A 191 10.64 -16.55 -6.45
C GLU A 191 11.49 -15.70 -7.40
N VAL A 192 11.62 -14.42 -7.08
CA VAL A 192 12.39 -13.42 -7.82
C VAL A 192 13.37 -12.72 -6.89
N ASN A 193 14.05 -11.67 -7.34
CA ASN A 193 15.03 -10.99 -6.50
C ASN A 193 14.36 -10.29 -5.30
N ASP A 194 14.94 -10.50 -4.15
CA ASP A 194 14.43 -10.11 -2.84
C ASP A 194 14.62 -8.61 -2.54
N LEU A 195 13.85 -8.12 -1.57
CA LEU A 195 14.08 -6.84 -0.90
C LEU A 195 15.49 -6.77 -0.30
N ASN A 196 16.08 -5.59 -0.24
CA ASN A 196 17.37 -5.37 0.42
C ASN A 196 17.24 -5.42 1.95
N THR A 197 16.07 -5.05 2.48
CA THR A 197 15.81 -5.01 3.92
C THR A 197 14.63 -5.91 4.29
N ALA A 198 14.87 -6.89 5.16
CA ALA A 198 13.81 -7.75 5.70
C ALA A 198 12.80 -6.93 6.50
N ARG A 199 11.50 -7.18 6.28
CA ARG A 199 10.41 -6.46 6.95
C ARG A 199 9.11 -7.25 6.97
N VAL A 200 8.27 -6.99 7.95
CA VAL A 200 6.92 -7.51 8.09
C VAL A 200 5.96 -6.34 8.32
N GLU A 201 4.69 -6.51 7.97
CA GLU A 201 3.65 -5.49 8.19
C GLU A 201 4.10 -4.10 7.72
N THR A 202 4.44 -3.95 6.42
CA THR A 202 4.86 -2.66 5.84
C THR A 202 3.87 -1.55 6.17
N ILE A 203 4.32 -0.29 6.11
CA ILE A 203 3.39 0.84 6.12
C ILE A 203 2.57 0.80 4.84
N ALA A 204 3.23 0.62 3.69
CA ALA A 204 2.56 0.55 2.42
C ALA A 204 3.34 -0.26 1.38
N GLY A 205 2.59 -0.85 0.46
CA GLY A 205 3.09 -1.39 -0.79
C GLY A 205 2.05 -1.17 -1.89
N PHE A 206 2.49 -0.70 -3.04
CA PHE A 206 1.62 -0.42 -4.18
C PHE A 206 2.40 -0.36 -5.50
N GLY A 207 1.69 -0.45 -6.60
CA GLY A 207 2.28 -0.43 -7.94
C GLY A 207 1.88 -1.64 -8.79
N THR A 208 2.77 -2.05 -9.68
CA THR A 208 2.59 -3.15 -10.62
C THR A 208 3.72 -4.17 -10.51
N THR A 209 3.63 -5.29 -11.24
CA THR A 209 4.70 -6.29 -11.31
C THR A 209 5.99 -5.81 -11.97
N THR A 210 5.96 -4.69 -12.66
CA THR A 210 7.14 -4.08 -13.30
C THR A 210 7.62 -2.80 -12.61
N SER A 211 6.82 -2.26 -11.69
CA SER A 211 7.14 -1.00 -10.99
C SER A 211 6.34 -0.92 -9.70
N SER A 212 6.97 -1.25 -8.57
CA SER A 212 6.32 -1.29 -7.25
C SER A 212 7.15 -0.59 -6.19
N ILE A 213 6.50 -0.20 -5.10
CA ILE A 213 7.12 0.39 -3.93
C ILE A 213 6.84 -0.47 -2.69
N ALA A 214 7.83 -0.56 -1.81
CA ALA A 214 7.72 -1.11 -0.46
C ALA A 214 8.27 -0.09 0.52
N THR A 215 7.51 0.32 1.53
CA THR A 215 7.94 1.33 2.49
C THR A 215 7.58 0.98 3.92
N GLY A 216 8.48 1.34 4.84
CA GLY A 216 8.32 1.05 6.26
C GLY A 216 8.29 -0.44 6.58
N GLY A 217 7.70 -0.78 7.70
CA GLY A 217 7.57 -2.13 8.24
C GLY A 217 8.34 -2.33 9.54
N GLU A 218 8.21 -3.51 10.09
CA GLU A 218 8.91 -3.93 11.31
C GLU A 218 9.99 -4.97 10.96
N ASN A 219 11.14 -4.85 11.59
CA ASN A 219 12.24 -5.82 11.51
C ASN A 219 12.76 -6.11 12.92
N PRO A 220 13.73 -7.02 13.11
CA PRO A 220 14.27 -7.35 14.44
C PRO A 220 14.86 -6.14 15.20
N GLY A 221 15.17 -5.04 14.50
CA GLY A 221 15.67 -3.79 15.10
C GLY A 221 14.54 -2.80 15.46
N GLY A 222 13.29 -3.11 15.14
CA GLY A 222 12.12 -2.24 15.33
C GLY A 222 11.57 -1.70 14.01
N TYR A 223 10.86 -0.58 14.06
CA TYR A 223 10.28 0.03 12.86
C TYR A 223 11.34 0.62 11.95
N THR A 224 11.18 0.43 10.65
CA THR A 224 12.04 1.02 9.63
C THR A 224 11.32 2.10 8.83
N ALA A 225 12.08 3.04 8.29
CA ALA A 225 11.59 4.03 7.35
C ALA A 225 12.01 3.70 5.90
N ASN A 226 12.76 2.63 5.69
CA ASN A 226 13.33 2.29 4.39
C ASN A 226 12.25 2.16 3.33
N THR A 227 12.51 2.78 2.19
CA THR A 227 11.68 2.68 1.00
C THR A 227 12.49 2.06 -0.13
N GLU A 228 11.93 1.06 -0.77
CA GLU A 228 12.54 0.37 -1.91
C GLU A 228 11.61 0.40 -3.12
N LEU A 229 12.19 0.59 -4.30
CA LEU A 229 11.51 0.56 -5.60
C LEU A 229 11.89 -0.70 -6.37
N TRP A 230 10.88 -1.40 -6.85
CA TRP A 230 10.97 -2.52 -7.78
C TRP A 230 10.95 -2.01 -9.22
N ASN A 231 11.88 -2.45 -10.04
CA ASN A 231 11.97 -2.06 -11.46
C ASN A 231 11.57 -3.18 -12.44
N GLY A 232 10.92 -4.22 -11.96
CA GLY A 232 10.59 -5.42 -12.73
C GLY A 232 11.63 -6.53 -12.60
N THR A 233 12.79 -6.26 -11.98
CA THR A 233 13.88 -7.24 -11.80
C THR A 233 14.51 -7.15 -10.42
N ASN A 234 14.80 -5.95 -9.91
CA ASN A 234 15.48 -5.74 -8.65
C ASN A 234 14.79 -4.66 -7.80
N TRP A 235 14.91 -4.80 -6.50
CA TRP A 235 14.61 -3.76 -5.55
C TRP A 235 15.82 -2.84 -5.36
N THR A 236 15.57 -1.55 -5.27
CA THR A 236 16.61 -0.51 -5.06
C THR A 236 16.12 0.47 -4.00
N GLU A 237 16.96 0.74 -3.00
CA GLU A 237 16.66 1.75 -1.98
C GLU A 237 16.50 3.14 -2.61
N THR A 238 15.57 3.91 -2.08
CA THR A 238 15.27 5.28 -2.48
C THR A 238 15.03 6.15 -1.24
N THR A 239 14.44 7.33 -1.42
CA THR A 239 14.15 8.26 -0.31
C THR A 239 13.19 7.61 0.70
N ASN A 240 13.64 7.51 1.93
CA ASN A 240 12.86 6.92 3.01
C ASN A 240 11.59 7.71 3.34
N ILE A 241 10.55 7.00 3.80
CA ILE A 241 9.35 7.64 4.35
C ILE A 241 9.74 8.49 5.57
N LEU A 242 8.99 9.56 5.81
CA LEU A 242 9.36 10.60 6.78
C LEU A 242 9.46 10.11 8.23
N THR A 243 8.77 9.04 8.58
CA THR A 243 8.77 8.48 9.94
C THR A 243 8.76 6.95 9.88
N ALA A 244 9.63 6.31 10.62
CA ALA A 244 9.66 4.85 10.75
C ALA A 244 8.37 4.32 11.40
N GLY A 245 7.76 3.32 10.79
CA GLY A 245 6.49 2.76 11.26
C GLY A 245 6.11 1.49 10.48
N ALA A 246 4.99 0.89 10.88
CA ALA A 246 4.46 -0.35 10.30
C ALA A 246 2.92 -0.40 10.35
N LYS A 247 2.31 -1.48 9.82
CA LYS A 247 0.88 -1.79 10.00
C LYS A 247 -0.08 -0.77 9.39
N GLY A 248 0.37 -0.03 8.39
CA GLY A 248 -0.45 0.87 7.58
C GLY A 248 -0.95 0.21 6.31
N TYR A 249 -1.42 1.03 5.39
CA TYR A 249 -1.79 0.62 4.04
C TYR A 249 -1.38 1.67 3.00
N GLY A 250 -1.41 1.31 1.73
CA GLY A 250 -1.05 2.22 0.66
C GLY A 250 -1.80 1.99 -0.64
N ALA A 251 -1.86 3.04 -1.46
CA ALA A 251 -2.51 3.03 -2.75
C ALA A 251 -1.75 3.90 -3.76
N GLY A 252 -1.84 3.56 -5.03
CA GLY A 252 -1.25 4.35 -6.10
C GLY A 252 -0.24 3.61 -6.97
N THR A 253 0.67 4.38 -7.55
CA THR A 253 1.75 3.91 -8.42
C THR A 253 3.10 4.43 -7.94
N THR A 254 4.19 3.93 -8.53
CA THR A 254 5.54 4.45 -8.25
C THR A 254 5.77 5.90 -8.71
N SER A 255 4.87 6.46 -9.52
CA SER A 255 4.90 7.88 -9.88
C SER A 255 4.18 8.76 -8.85
N ASN A 256 3.04 8.30 -8.34
CA ASN A 256 2.28 8.98 -7.30
C ASN A 256 1.56 7.96 -6.41
N GLY A 257 1.78 8.04 -5.13
CA GLY A 257 1.19 7.13 -4.17
C GLY A 257 0.87 7.78 -2.84
N VAL A 258 0.11 7.07 -2.03
CA VAL A 258 -0.27 7.48 -0.69
C VAL A 258 -0.11 6.31 0.27
N ALA A 259 0.48 6.58 1.44
CA ALA A 259 0.58 5.65 2.55
C ALA A 259 -0.18 6.25 3.74
N PHE A 260 -1.01 5.47 4.42
CA PHE A 260 -1.90 5.99 5.45
C PHE A 260 -2.12 5.03 6.62
N GLY A 261 -2.47 5.62 7.77
CA GLY A 261 -2.65 4.88 9.02
C GLY A 261 -1.35 4.27 9.53
N GLY A 262 -1.47 3.26 10.36
CA GLY A 262 -0.33 2.49 10.87
C GLY A 262 0.04 2.80 12.30
N GLU A 263 1.24 2.37 12.65
CA GLU A 263 1.81 2.49 13.99
C GLU A 263 3.20 3.09 13.92
N TYR A 264 3.44 4.11 14.71
CA TYR A 264 4.68 4.87 14.76
C TYR A 264 5.08 5.07 16.22
N GLY A 265 6.30 4.63 16.59
CA GLY A 265 6.77 4.71 17.96
C GLY A 265 5.90 3.96 18.98
N GLY A 266 5.23 2.87 18.55
CA GLY A 266 4.34 2.07 19.39
C GLY A 266 2.93 2.66 19.57
N SER A 267 2.59 3.73 18.84
CA SER A 267 1.27 4.36 18.89
C SER A 267 0.57 4.33 17.55
N ARG A 268 -0.74 4.08 17.54
CA ARG A 268 -1.58 4.16 16.33
C ARG A 268 -1.59 5.58 15.80
N SER A 269 -1.69 5.70 14.50
CA SER A 269 -1.65 7.00 13.84
C SER A 269 -2.65 7.08 12.69
N GLY A 270 -3.12 8.30 12.44
CA GLY A 270 -3.84 8.67 11.24
C GLY A 270 -2.92 9.25 10.16
N ASN A 271 -1.60 9.26 10.36
CA ASN A 271 -0.67 9.87 9.41
C ASN A 271 -0.94 9.42 7.98
N THR A 272 -0.88 10.39 7.09
CA THR A 272 -0.88 10.17 5.65
C THR A 272 0.39 10.76 5.08
N PHE A 273 1.09 9.98 4.27
CA PHE A 273 2.27 10.41 3.54
C PHE A 273 2.02 10.23 2.04
N GLU A 274 2.41 11.22 1.28
CA GLU A 274 2.24 11.26 -0.16
C GLU A 274 3.60 11.08 -0.84
N TRP A 275 3.66 10.18 -1.82
CA TRP A 275 4.83 9.87 -2.61
C TRP A 275 4.77 10.55 -3.97
N GLU A 276 5.82 11.28 -4.34
CA GLU A 276 6.10 11.71 -5.70
C GLU A 276 7.33 10.94 -6.21
N GLY A 277 7.12 10.16 -7.27
CA GLY A 277 8.15 9.27 -7.82
C GLY A 277 9.32 9.99 -8.48
N ALA A 278 10.40 9.26 -8.67
CA ALA A 278 11.57 9.73 -9.41
C ALA A 278 11.21 10.11 -10.87
N GLY A 279 11.80 11.18 -11.35
CA GLY A 279 11.60 11.61 -12.74
C GLY A 279 10.46 12.60 -12.96
N VAL A 280 9.69 12.94 -11.94
CA VAL A 280 8.82 14.14 -12.00
C VAL A 280 9.73 15.35 -11.97
N ALA A 281 9.63 16.20 -13.00
CA ALA A 281 10.42 17.44 -13.06
C ALA A 281 9.99 18.36 -11.92
N VAL A 282 10.73 18.38 -10.83
CA VAL A 282 10.62 19.44 -9.83
C VAL A 282 11.14 20.71 -10.47
N GLY A 283 10.29 21.70 -10.66
CA GLY A 283 10.68 22.99 -11.18
C GLY A 283 11.80 23.60 -10.33
N ALA A 284 13.05 23.45 -10.76
CA ALA A 284 14.17 24.07 -10.08
C ALA A 284 14.34 25.49 -10.61
N TRP A 285 14.39 26.45 -9.71
CA TRP A 285 14.84 27.79 -10.05
C TRP A 285 16.34 27.76 -10.27
N SER A 286 16.80 28.01 -11.51
CA SER A 286 18.21 28.23 -11.80
C SER A 286 18.48 29.71 -11.91
N THR A 287 19.69 30.12 -11.53
CA THR A 287 20.13 31.49 -11.73
C THR A 287 20.25 31.74 -13.23
N ALA A 288 19.36 32.56 -13.78
CA ALA A 288 19.45 33.08 -15.13
C ALA A 288 20.21 34.39 -15.13
N ASN A 289 20.48 34.96 -16.32
CA ASN A 289 21.08 36.27 -16.41
C ASN A 289 20.22 37.31 -15.68
N SER A 290 20.87 38.18 -14.94
CA SER A 290 20.21 39.28 -14.24
C SER A 290 19.46 40.20 -15.23
N LEU A 291 18.37 40.80 -14.75
CA LEU A 291 17.70 41.84 -15.51
C LEU A 291 18.69 42.95 -15.83
N ASN A 292 18.60 43.49 -17.03
CA ASN A 292 19.48 44.62 -17.48
C ASN A 292 19.33 45.86 -16.58
N THR A 293 18.24 45.95 -15.83
CA THR A 293 17.98 47.02 -14.87
C THR A 293 17.42 46.46 -13.59
N ALA A 294 18.04 46.78 -12.46
CA ALA A 294 17.54 46.41 -11.15
C ALA A 294 16.16 47.05 -10.89
N ARG A 295 15.21 46.25 -10.41
CA ARG A 295 13.81 46.68 -10.19
C ARG A 295 13.34 46.31 -8.78
N TYR A 296 12.55 47.17 -8.20
CA TYR A 296 11.82 46.91 -6.95
C TYR A 296 10.44 46.36 -7.26
N ALA A 297 9.99 45.37 -6.47
CA ALA A 297 8.64 44.80 -6.55
C ALA A 297 8.23 44.32 -7.96
N SER A 298 9.09 43.54 -8.62
CA SER A 298 8.77 42.90 -9.89
C SER A 298 7.88 41.67 -9.64
N GLY A 299 6.71 41.63 -10.30
CA GLY A 299 5.87 40.43 -10.39
C GLY A 299 6.22 39.63 -11.63
N GLY A 300 6.10 38.32 -11.57
CA GLY A 300 6.24 37.41 -12.71
C GLY A 300 5.00 36.56 -12.87
N ALA A 301 4.57 36.35 -14.12
CA ALA A 301 3.56 35.38 -14.47
C ALA A 301 3.94 34.72 -15.80
N GLY A 302 3.64 33.46 -15.97
CA GLY A 302 3.87 32.73 -17.21
C GLY A 302 3.56 31.25 -17.06
N THR A 303 3.16 30.63 -18.15
CA THR A 303 3.12 29.18 -18.30
C THR A 303 4.43 28.71 -18.91
N GLN A 304 5.08 27.71 -18.33
CA GLN A 304 6.18 27.00 -18.96
C GLN A 304 5.58 25.91 -19.86
N THR A 305 5.90 25.99 -21.14
CA THR A 305 5.62 24.93 -22.13
C THR A 305 6.83 24.02 -22.24
#